data_d6d85d88e6454926332c30a2405d81e2
#
_entry.id   d6d85d88e6454926332c30a2405d81e2
#
_cell.length_a   1.000
_cell.length_b   1.000
_cell.length_c   1.000
_cell.angle_alpha   90.00
_cell.angle_beta   90.00
_cell.angle_gamma   90.00
#
_symmetry.space_group_name_H-M   'P 1'
#
loop_
_entity.id
_entity.type
_entity.pdbx_description
1 polymer ?
#
loop_
_entity_poly.entity_id
_entity_poly.type
_entity_poly.pdbx_seq_one_letter_code
_entity_poly.pdbx_strand_id
1 'polypeptide(L)'
;MKRMMLWAVLLGATAMAQTPPTGQITKLVTLRNVEPRAIESMLQMFGVRINSNNQMKTMVINGPTDAVAAAEAVIKQLDVAPKTIELTVYFVVGGDQATLAGGAVPQDLRDVITQLKGAFTFKDYKMLDVLTLRTRAGSSAETSGILNAGNPPRMSQFSIRNATVSEDGTTVRIDRMHAGLRIPFTHREGIAADAKGGGSAQKSVEYINSGIDQDVDVKEGQKVVVGRSSLEGPQQALFLILTARVIQ
;
A
#
# COMPACT_ATOMS: atom_id res chain seq x y z
N MET A 1 -36.78 60.16 -76.21
CA MET A 1 -37.48 59.11 -75.49
C MET A 1 -36.46 58.06 -75.12
N LYS A 2 -35.83 58.15 -73.93
CA LYS A 2 -34.88 57.14 -73.41
C LYS A 2 -35.38 56.69 -72.04
N ARG A 3 -35.80 55.44 -71.96
CA ARG A 3 -36.17 54.74 -70.71
C ARG A 3 -34.92 54.30 -69.98
N MET A 4 -34.66 54.88 -68.81
CA MET A 4 -33.63 54.46 -67.87
C MET A 4 -34.23 53.42 -66.90
N MET A 5 -33.73 52.22 -67.02
CA MET A 5 -34.11 51.09 -66.14
C MET A 5 -33.18 51.07 -64.93
N LEU A 6 -33.72 51.34 -63.71
CA LEU A 6 -33.02 51.29 -62.46
C LEU A 6 -33.01 49.82 -61.97
N TRP A 7 -31.84 49.25 -61.83
CA TRP A 7 -31.63 47.96 -61.12
C TRP A 7 -31.34 48.23 -59.65
N ALA A 8 -32.23 47.80 -58.73
CA ALA A 8 -32.03 47.83 -57.34
C ALA A 8 -31.34 46.52 -56.92
N VAL A 9 -30.10 46.58 -56.48
CA VAL A 9 -29.36 45.45 -55.90
C VAL A 9 -29.73 45.37 -54.41
N LEU A 10 -30.49 44.31 -54.06
CA LEU A 10 -30.78 43.97 -52.66
C LEU A 10 -29.56 43.25 -52.06
N LEU A 11 -28.72 43.91 -51.24
CA LEU A 11 -27.71 43.28 -50.41
C LEU A 11 -28.43 42.63 -49.24
N GLY A 12 -28.54 41.29 -49.25
CA GLY A 12 -28.97 40.53 -48.14
C GLY A 12 -27.81 40.43 -47.11
N ALA A 13 -27.91 41.13 -45.98
CA ALA A 13 -27.02 40.98 -44.83
C ALA A 13 -27.39 39.68 -44.12
N THR A 14 -26.60 38.61 -44.32
CA THR A 14 -26.63 37.41 -43.48
C THR A 14 -26.06 37.78 -42.11
N ALA A 15 -26.94 38.01 -41.15
CA ALA A 15 -26.57 38.10 -39.74
C ALA A 15 -26.01 36.74 -39.30
N MET A 16 -24.69 36.60 -39.20
CA MET A 16 -24.05 35.50 -38.48
C MET A 16 -24.50 35.61 -37.03
N ALA A 17 -25.35 34.68 -36.60
CA ALA A 17 -25.68 34.49 -35.19
C ALA A 17 -24.38 34.10 -34.47
N GLN A 18 -23.74 35.09 -33.84
CA GLN A 18 -22.65 34.82 -32.90
C GLN A 18 -23.28 34.10 -31.70
N THR A 19 -22.98 32.79 -31.56
CA THR A 19 -23.22 32.06 -30.31
C THR A 19 -22.60 32.87 -29.18
N PRO A 20 -23.35 33.21 -28.11
CA PRO A 20 -22.79 33.99 -27.00
C PRO A 20 -21.56 33.23 -26.47
N PRO A 21 -20.44 33.91 -26.15
CA PRO A 21 -19.28 33.28 -25.60
C PRO A 21 -19.74 32.57 -24.33
N THR A 22 -19.53 31.28 -24.29
CA THR A 22 -19.78 30.44 -23.09
C THR A 22 -19.09 31.14 -21.93
N GLY A 23 -19.87 31.65 -20.95
CA GLY A 23 -19.33 32.49 -19.88
C GLY A 23 -18.18 31.79 -19.20
N GLN A 24 -17.01 32.40 -19.22
CA GLN A 24 -15.88 31.92 -18.46
C GLN A 24 -16.14 32.24 -17.00
N ILE A 25 -16.00 31.25 -16.14
CA ILE A 25 -16.09 31.41 -14.69
C ILE A 25 -14.79 31.01 -14.02
N THR A 26 -14.52 31.62 -12.88
CA THR A 26 -13.40 31.24 -12.02
C THR A 26 -13.96 30.76 -10.70
N LYS A 27 -13.52 29.57 -10.26
CA LYS A 27 -13.96 28.97 -9.01
C LYS A 27 -12.79 28.55 -8.15
N LEU A 28 -12.87 28.84 -6.85
CA LEU A 28 -11.94 28.36 -5.84
C LEU A 28 -12.52 27.07 -5.21
N VAL A 29 -11.76 25.99 -5.25
CA VAL A 29 -12.11 24.71 -4.64
C VAL A 29 -11.06 24.37 -3.58
N THR A 30 -11.52 23.98 -2.39
CA THR A 30 -10.66 23.49 -1.31
C THR A 30 -10.77 21.99 -1.22
N LEU A 31 -9.64 21.29 -1.28
CA LEU A 31 -9.54 19.84 -1.15
C LEU A 31 -9.28 19.47 0.32
N ARG A 32 -9.81 18.34 0.75
CA ARG A 32 -9.63 17.84 2.12
C ARG A 32 -8.64 16.68 2.20
N ASN A 33 -8.76 15.74 1.28
CA ASN A 33 -8.11 14.44 1.35
C ASN A 33 -7.03 14.24 0.28
N VAL A 34 -7.22 14.83 -0.91
CA VAL A 34 -6.32 14.66 -2.04
C VAL A 34 -5.43 15.89 -2.22
N GLU A 35 -4.19 15.66 -2.63
CA GLU A 35 -3.29 16.77 -2.99
C GLU A 35 -3.71 17.40 -4.33
N PRO A 36 -3.81 18.74 -4.42
CA PRO A 36 -4.21 19.43 -5.65
C PRO A 36 -3.43 18.98 -6.90
N ARG A 37 -2.12 18.86 -6.79
CA ARG A 37 -1.26 18.45 -7.93
C ARG A 37 -1.54 17.04 -8.43
N ALA A 38 -2.00 16.14 -7.56
CA ALA A 38 -2.27 14.75 -7.96
C ALA A 38 -3.40 14.62 -8.99
N ILE A 39 -4.37 15.55 -8.97
CA ILE A 39 -5.54 15.53 -9.86
C ILE A 39 -5.50 16.61 -10.93
N GLU A 40 -4.53 17.53 -10.87
CA GLU A 40 -4.45 18.69 -11.78
C GLU A 40 -4.39 18.27 -13.26
N SER A 41 -3.52 17.32 -13.61
CA SER A 41 -3.37 16.84 -14.99
C SER A 41 -4.64 16.20 -15.54
N MET A 42 -5.37 15.48 -14.70
CA MET A 42 -6.65 14.86 -15.06
C MET A 42 -7.72 15.92 -15.33
N LEU A 43 -7.79 16.94 -14.47
CA LEU A 43 -8.77 18.00 -14.60
C LEU A 43 -8.51 18.91 -15.82
N GLN A 44 -7.25 19.09 -16.23
CA GLN A 44 -6.90 19.86 -17.45
C GLN A 44 -7.51 19.26 -18.71
N MET A 45 -7.80 17.96 -18.74
CA MET A 45 -8.46 17.28 -19.87
C MET A 45 -9.88 17.83 -20.15
N PHE A 46 -10.51 18.48 -19.18
CA PHE A 46 -11.81 19.14 -19.36
C PHE A 46 -11.72 20.52 -20.02
N GLY A 47 -10.52 20.95 -20.45
CA GLY A 47 -10.33 22.25 -21.08
C GLY A 47 -10.36 23.44 -20.12
N VAL A 48 -10.13 23.20 -18.83
CA VAL A 48 -10.04 24.22 -17.79
C VAL A 48 -8.58 24.59 -17.51
N ARG A 49 -8.35 25.84 -17.11
CA ARG A 49 -7.06 26.30 -16.57
C ARG A 49 -7.07 26.14 -15.05
N ILE A 50 -6.01 25.55 -14.51
CA ILE A 50 -5.92 25.27 -13.09
C ILE A 50 -4.66 25.91 -12.53
N ASN A 51 -4.81 26.51 -11.35
CA ASN A 51 -3.69 26.94 -10.51
C ASN A 51 -3.88 26.33 -9.14
N SER A 52 -2.93 25.49 -8.72
CA SER A 52 -3.02 24.70 -7.49
C SER A 52 -2.03 25.17 -6.45
N ASN A 53 -2.45 25.15 -5.18
CA ASN A 53 -1.60 25.40 -4.01
C ASN A 53 -1.71 24.21 -3.05
N ASN A 54 -0.63 23.41 -2.96
CA ASN A 54 -0.60 22.22 -2.11
C ASN A 54 -0.60 22.54 -0.62
N GLN A 55 0.05 23.64 -0.20
CA GLN A 55 0.10 24.01 1.22
C GLN A 55 -1.28 24.40 1.75
N MET A 56 -2.05 25.14 0.95
CA MET A 56 -3.39 25.57 1.30
C MET A 56 -4.46 24.52 0.90
N LYS A 57 -4.08 23.45 0.20
CA LYS A 57 -5.00 22.45 -0.38
C LYS A 57 -6.10 23.08 -1.23
N THR A 58 -5.77 24.10 -2.01
CA THR A 58 -6.72 24.84 -2.83
C THR A 58 -6.37 24.77 -4.31
N MET A 59 -7.41 24.82 -5.14
CA MET A 59 -7.31 24.93 -6.59
C MET A 59 -8.19 26.06 -7.09
N VAL A 60 -7.66 26.91 -7.98
CA VAL A 60 -8.43 27.88 -8.75
C VAL A 60 -8.64 27.30 -10.13
N ILE A 61 -9.91 27.10 -10.50
CA ILE A 61 -10.33 26.53 -11.78
C ILE A 61 -10.97 27.64 -12.60
N ASN A 62 -10.46 27.87 -13.81
CA ASN A 62 -10.99 28.88 -14.74
C ASN A 62 -11.33 28.20 -16.08
N GLY A 63 -12.52 28.45 -16.62
CA GLY A 63 -12.96 27.89 -17.88
C GLY A 63 -14.44 28.12 -18.16
N PRO A 64 -14.95 27.48 -19.23
CA PRO A 64 -16.38 27.47 -19.54
C PRO A 64 -17.19 26.88 -18.37
N THR A 65 -18.39 27.40 -18.13
CA THR A 65 -19.26 26.98 -17.03
C THR A 65 -19.44 25.47 -16.94
N ASP A 66 -19.70 24.82 -18.07
CA ASP A 66 -19.94 23.37 -18.13
C ASP A 66 -18.65 22.57 -17.81
N ALA A 67 -17.52 23.04 -18.33
CA ALA A 67 -16.22 22.42 -18.06
C ALA A 67 -15.82 22.53 -16.59
N VAL A 68 -16.05 23.68 -15.95
CA VAL A 68 -15.81 23.89 -14.52
C VAL A 68 -16.74 23.00 -13.69
N ALA A 69 -18.02 22.88 -14.06
CA ALA A 69 -18.98 22.01 -13.37
C ALA A 69 -18.59 20.53 -13.48
N ALA A 70 -18.13 20.06 -14.65
CA ALA A 70 -17.62 18.71 -14.85
C ALA A 70 -16.37 18.46 -13.99
N ALA A 71 -15.40 19.38 -13.98
CA ALA A 71 -14.22 19.29 -13.14
C ALA A 71 -14.56 19.20 -11.64
N GLU A 72 -15.54 19.98 -11.17
CA GLU A 72 -16.02 19.91 -9.78
C GLU A 72 -16.67 18.57 -9.44
N ALA A 73 -17.46 18.01 -10.35
CA ALA A 73 -18.06 16.69 -10.14
C ALA A 73 -16.98 15.61 -9.95
N VAL A 74 -15.92 15.65 -10.77
CA VAL A 74 -14.77 14.75 -10.64
C VAL A 74 -14.02 14.98 -9.34
N ILE A 75 -13.77 16.24 -8.93
CA ILE A 75 -13.14 16.55 -7.66
C ILE A 75 -13.92 15.95 -6.48
N LYS A 76 -15.24 16.08 -6.45
CA LYS A 76 -16.09 15.52 -5.41
C LYS A 76 -16.00 13.99 -5.32
N GLN A 77 -15.82 13.31 -6.45
CA GLN A 77 -15.64 11.86 -6.49
C GLN A 77 -14.26 11.43 -6.00
N LEU A 78 -13.23 12.23 -6.26
CA LEU A 78 -11.86 11.90 -5.90
C LEU A 78 -11.47 12.35 -4.49
N ASP A 79 -12.03 13.48 -3.99
CA ASP A 79 -11.69 14.04 -2.68
C ASP A 79 -12.42 13.32 -1.53
N VAL A 80 -12.33 12.00 -1.52
CA VAL A 80 -12.88 11.14 -0.46
C VAL A 80 -11.79 10.76 0.53
N ALA A 81 -12.17 10.58 1.79
CA ALA A 81 -11.23 10.13 2.81
C ALA A 81 -10.71 8.72 2.48
N PRO A 82 -9.38 8.53 2.42
CA PRO A 82 -8.83 7.21 2.20
C PRO A 82 -9.20 6.28 3.35
N LYS A 83 -9.61 5.05 3.01
CA LYS A 83 -9.89 4.01 4.00
C LYS A 83 -8.61 3.68 4.76
N THR A 84 -8.74 3.39 6.05
CA THR A 84 -7.64 2.87 6.87
C THR A 84 -7.68 1.35 6.83
N ILE A 85 -6.53 0.73 6.63
CA ILE A 85 -6.38 -0.73 6.59
C ILE A 85 -5.52 -1.15 7.76
N GLU A 86 -6.01 -2.10 8.54
CA GLU A 86 -5.24 -2.78 9.58
C GLU A 86 -4.86 -4.17 9.07
N LEU A 87 -3.57 -4.47 9.11
CA LEU A 87 -2.99 -5.74 8.72
C LEU A 87 -2.34 -6.38 9.93
N THR A 88 -2.65 -7.64 10.19
CA THR A 88 -2.01 -8.42 11.26
C THR A 88 -1.39 -9.66 10.67
N VAL A 89 -0.10 -9.84 10.88
CA VAL A 89 0.65 -11.04 10.51
C VAL A 89 1.02 -11.83 11.75
N TYR A 90 0.74 -13.11 11.72
CA TYR A 90 1.09 -14.08 12.76
C TYR A 90 2.24 -14.93 12.26
N PHE A 91 3.30 -14.99 13.07
CA PHE A 91 4.48 -15.82 12.85
C PHE A 91 4.30 -17.11 13.63
N VAL A 92 3.99 -18.19 12.95
CA VAL A 92 3.74 -19.50 13.56
C VAL A 92 4.83 -20.48 13.14
N VAL A 93 5.42 -21.17 14.10
CA VAL A 93 6.40 -22.23 13.84
C VAL A 93 5.73 -23.58 14.00
N GLY A 94 5.91 -24.45 13.00
CA GLY A 94 5.58 -25.86 13.04
C GLY A 94 6.83 -26.71 13.16
N GLY A 95 6.79 -27.78 13.98
CA GLY A 95 7.93 -28.69 14.17
C GLY A 95 7.69 -29.71 15.28
N ASP A 96 8.79 -30.26 15.81
CA ASP A 96 8.75 -31.18 16.96
C ASP A 96 8.60 -30.40 18.26
N GLN A 97 7.74 -30.84 19.15
CA GLN A 97 7.35 -30.15 20.39
C GLN A 97 8.56 -29.82 21.31
N ALA A 98 9.57 -30.68 21.35
CA ALA A 98 10.74 -30.50 22.21
C ALA A 98 11.64 -29.31 21.80
N THR A 99 11.60 -28.87 20.56
CA THR A 99 12.54 -27.88 20.00
C THR A 99 11.89 -26.55 19.67
N LEU A 100 10.55 -26.47 19.72
CA LEU A 100 9.82 -25.27 19.30
C LEU A 100 9.89 -24.17 20.35
N ALA A 101 10.50 -23.03 19.98
CA ALA A 101 10.36 -21.78 20.70
C ALA A 101 9.00 -21.14 20.43
N GLY A 102 8.44 -20.42 21.39
CA GLY A 102 7.21 -19.64 21.23
C GLY A 102 6.14 -19.94 22.26
N GLY A 103 5.05 -19.19 22.18
CA GLY A 103 3.87 -19.28 23.04
C GLY A 103 2.77 -20.16 22.47
N ALA A 104 1.67 -20.25 23.21
CA ALA A 104 0.46 -20.93 22.74
C ALA A 104 -0.15 -20.18 21.54
N VAL A 105 -0.68 -20.92 20.56
CA VAL A 105 -1.39 -20.33 19.44
C VAL A 105 -2.75 -19.80 19.93
N PRO A 106 -3.13 -18.56 19.59
CA PRO A 106 -4.43 -17.99 19.92
C PRO A 106 -5.60 -18.81 19.42
N GLN A 107 -6.72 -18.72 20.15
CA GLN A 107 -7.92 -19.53 19.83
C GLN A 107 -8.50 -19.22 18.44
N ASP A 108 -8.37 -17.99 18.00
CA ASP A 108 -8.86 -17.51 16.71
C ASP A 108 -8.08 -18.05 15.50
N LEU A 109 -6.92 -18.68 15.71
CA LEU A 109 -6.15 -19.37 14.68
C LEU A 109 -6.34 -20.90 14.68
N ARG A 110 -7.19 -21.47 15.53
CA ARG A 110 -7.36 -22.93 15.63
C ARG A 110 -7.74 -23.60 14.31
N ASP A 111 -8.65 -22.98 13.55
CA ASP A 111 -9.08 -23.54 12.27
C ASP A 111 -7.94 -23.59 11.26
N VAL A 112 -7.13 -22.52 11.21
CA VAL A 112 -5.95 -22.47 10.34
C VAL A 112 -4.92 -23.50 10.77
N ILE A 113 -4.67 -23.65 12.07
CA ILE A 113 -3.74 -24.67 12.60
C ILE A 113 -4.25 -26.08 12.29
N THR A 114 -5.57 -26.32 12.36
CA THR A 114 -6.14 -27.63 11.99
C THR A 114 -5.92 -27.94 10.51
N GLN A 115 -6.07 -26.96 9.64
CA GLN A 115 -5.75 -27.10 8.21
C GLN A 115 -4.24 -27.37 7.98
N LEU A 116 -3.38 -26.64 8.69
CA LEU A 116 -1.93 -26.87 8.60
C LEU A 116 -1.53 -28.27 9.07
N LYS A 117 -2.12 -28.78 10.15
CA LYS A 117 -1.90 -30.15 10.62
C LYS A 117 -2.36 -31.21 9.61
N GLY A 118 -3.40 -30.92 8.82
CA GLY A 118 -3.85 -31.80 7.74
C GLY A 118 -2.93 -31.77 6.50
N ALA A 119 -2.26 -30.64 6.26
CA ALA A 119 -1.41 -30.45 5.08
C ALA A 119 0.07 -30.80 5.32
N PHE A 120 0.55 -30.69 6.57
CA PHE A 120 1.96 -30.87 6.94
C PHE A 120 2.12 -31.85 8.10
N THR A 121 3.22 -32.58 8.10
CA THR A 121 3.52 -33.65 9.08
C THR A 121 4.08 -33.14 10.43
N PHE A 122 4.04 -31.84 10.70
CA PHE A 122 4.52 -31.27 11.94
C PHE A 122 3.63 -31.66 13.13
N LYS A 123 4.23 -32.04 14.24
CA LYS A 123 3.52 -32.51 15.42
C LYS A 123 2.88 -31.38 16.21
N ASP A 124 3.56 -30.25 16.30
CA ASP A 124 3.10 -29.09 17.08
C ASP A 124 3.32 -27.78 16.36
N TYR A 125 2.54 -26.76 16.79
CA TYR A 125 2.61 -25.40 16.28
C TYR A 125 2.64 -24.43 17.46
N LYS A 126 3.56 -23.44 17.39
CA LYS A 126 3.68 -22.39 18.40
C LYS A 126 3.72 -21.02 17.75
N MET A 127 3.18 -20.03 18.46
CA MET A 127 3.25 -18.63 18.07
C MET A 127 4.62 -18.06 18.43
N LEU A 128 5.34 -17.54 17.43
CA LEU A 128 6.59 -16.81 17.66
C LEU A 128 6.33 -15.34 17.94
N ASP A 129 5.51 -14.71 17.11
CA ASP A 129 5.23 -13.28 17.21
C ASP A 129 3.92 -12.91 16.47
N VAL A 130 3.42 -11.71 16.77
CA VAL A 130 2.30 -11.08 16.08
C VAL A 130 2.65 -9.63 15.83
N LEU A 131 2.66 -9.22 14.55
CA LEU A 131 2.87 -7.85 14.17
C LEU A 131 1.60 -7.28 13.56
N THR A 132 1.19 -6.11 14.05
CA THR A 132 0.05 -5.37 13.51
C THR A 132 0.52 -4.01 13.02
N LEU A 133 0.09 -3.63 11.83
CA LEU A 133 0.30 -2.29 11.29
C LEU A 133 -1.00 -1.70 10.79
N ARG A 134 -1.11 -0.37 10.84
CA ARG A 134 -2.21 0.39 10.25
C ARG A 134 -1.67 1.35 9.22
N THR A 135 -2.32 1.39 8.08
CA THR A 135 -1.95 2.28 6.98
C THR A 135 -3.18 2.83 6.28
N ARG A 136 -3.01 3.96 5.58
CA ARG A 136 -4.03 4.46 4.66
C ARG A 136 -3.97 3.67 3.35
N ALA A 137 -5.11 3.46 2.72
CA ALA A 137 -5.15 2.90 1.37
C ALA A 137 -4.26 3.73 0.43
N GLY A 138 -3.43 3.05 -0.35
CA GLY A 138 -2.45 3.69 -1.24
C GLY A 138 -1.09 4.00 -0.61
N SER A 139 -0.85 3.66 0.67
CA SER A 139 0.39 4.00 1.39
C SER A 139 1.19 2.76 1.78
N SER A 140 2.52 2.93 1.86
CA SER A 140 3.44 1.94 2.43
C SER A 140 3.43 1.99 3.96
N ALA A 141 3.78 0.87 4.58
CA ALA A 141 3.96 0.78 6.02
C ALA A 141 4.93 -0.34 6.39
N GLU A 142 5.60 -0.19 7.53
CA GLU A 142 6.54 -1.16 8.07
C GLU A 142 6.44 -1.21 9.60
N THR A 143 6.62 -2.40 10.16
CA THR A 143 6.73 -2.64 11.59
C THR A 143 7.69 -3.78 11.87
N SER A 144 8.33 -3.78 13.03
CA SER A 144 9.24 -4.83 13.45
C SER A 144 9.09 -5.12 14.94
N GLY A 145 9.42 -6.36 15.34
CA GLY A 145 9.43 -6.83 16.71
C GLY A 145 10.76 -7.46 17.10
N ILE A 146 11.06 -7.54 18.39
CA ILE A 146 12.21 -8.24 18.92
C ILE A 146 11.72 -9.55 19.54
N LEU A 147 12.11 -10.68 18.96
CA LEU A 147 11.69 -12.01 19.42
C LEU A 147 12.40 -12.45 20.71
N ASN A 148 13.66 -12.08 20.84
CA ASN A 148 14.44 -12.33 22.06
C ASN A 148 15.45 -11.20 22.28
N ALA A 149 15.75 -10.94 23.54
CA ALA A 149 16.75 -9.94 23.95
C ALA A 149 18.19 -10.49 23.93
N GLY A 150 18.45 -11.54 23.15
CA GLY A 150 19.80 -12.07 22.95
C GLY A 150 20.74 -11.02 22.33
N ASN A 151 22.03 -11.24 22.48
CA ASN A 151 23.02 -10.39 21.84
C ASN A 151 23.83 -11.21 20.82
N PRO A 152 23.56 -11.06 19.53
CA PRO A 152 22.60 -10.15 18.87
C PRO A 152 21.13 -10.64 18.93
N PRO A 153 20.14 -9.74 18.86
CA PRO A 153 18.73 -10.11 18.94
C PRO A 153 18.22 -10.74 17.64
N ARG A 154 17.22 -11.63 17.73
CA ARG A 154 16.39 -12.06 16.61
C ARG A 154 15.22 -11.09 16.47
N MET A 155 14.87 -10.73 15.26
CA MET A 155 13.82 -9.76 14.98
C MET A 155 12.79 -10.32 14.00
N SER A 156 11.54 -9.98 14.21
CA SER A 156 10.46 -10.13 13.22
C SER A 156 10.28 -8.82 12.45
N GLN A 157 9.92 -8.92 11.18
CA GLN A 157 9.71 -7.77 10.31
C GLN A 157 8.47 -8.00 9.45
N PHE A 158 7.66 -6.96 9.29
CA PHE A 158 6.52 -6.94 8.41
C PHE A 158 6.43 -5.59 7.71
N SER A 159 6.43 -5.58 6.39
CA SER A 159 6.30 -4.38 5.59
C SER A 159 5.45 -4.62 4.36
N ILE A 160 4.84 -3.57 3.88
CA ILE A 160 4.07 -3.53 2.63
C ILE A 160 4.47 -2.29 1.84
N ARG A 161 4.44 -2.40 0.52
CA ARG A 161 4.63 -1.25 -0.35
C ARG A 161 3.36 -0.46 -0.53
N ASN A 162 2.23 -1.16 -0.67
CA ASN A 162 0.93 -0.57 -0.90
C ASN A 162 -0.16 -1.51 -0.41
N ALA A 163 -1.28 -0.96 0.05
CA ALA A 163 -2.51 -1.71 0.30
C ALA A 163 -3.70 -0.93 -0.22
N THR A 164 -4.57 -1.58 -0.96
CA THR A 164 -5.80 -1.00 -1.52
C THR A 164 -7.01 -1.85 -1.14
N VAL A 165 -8.19 -1.24 -1.15
CA VAL A 165 -9.45 -1.93 -0.90
C VAL A 165 -10.20 -2.01 -2.21
N SER A 166 -10.71 -3.18 -2.55
CA SER A 166 -11.56 -3.39 -3.73
C SER A 166 -12.81 -2.49 -3.72
N GLU A 167 -13.41 -2.28 -4.87
CA GLU A 167 -14.59 -1.42 -5.02
C GLU A 167 -15.77 -1.90 -4.16
N ASP A 168 -15.95 -3.21 -4.04
CA ASP A 168 -16.98 -3.83 -3.18
C ASP A 168 -16.67 -3.72 -1.68
N GLY A 169 -15.47 -3.25 -1.32
CA GLY A 169 -15.05 -3.08 0.05
C GLY A 169 -14.68 -4.36 0.79
N THR A 170 -14.72 -5.52 0.12
CA THR A 170 -14.59 -6.83 0.79
C THR A 170 -13.19 -7.44 0.72
N THR A 171 -12.37 -7.00 -0.22
CA THR A 171 -11.03 -7.55 -0.44
C THR A 171 -9.97 -6.47 -0.28
N VAL A 172 -8.93 -6.78 0.47
CA VAL A 172 -7.72 -5.97 0.59
C VAL A 172 -6.65 -6.57 -0.29
N ARG A 173 -6.19 -5.80 -1.29
CA ARG A 173 -5.06 -6.13 -2.13
C ARG A 173 -3.80 -5.50 -1.55
N ILE A 174 -2.76 -6.29 -1.40
CA ILE A 174 -1.50 -5.89 -0.80
C ILE A 174 -0.39 -6.16 -1.81
N ASP A 175 0.29 -5.08 -2.23
CA ASP A 175 1.40 -5.16 -3.16
C ASP A 175 2.73 -5.21 -2.39
N ARG A 176 3.60 -6.14 -2.77
CA ARG A 176 4.91 -6.37 -2.17
C ARG A 176 4.86 -6.45 -0.64
N MET A 177 4.13 -7.42 -0.16
CA MET A 177 4.21 -7.80 1.24
C MET A 177 5.54 -8.51 1.49
N HIS A 178 6.29 -8.02 2.46
CA HIS A 178 7.43 -8.73 3.05
C HIS A 178 7.10 -9.06 4.50
N ALA A 179 7.19 -10.34 4.87
CA ALA A 179 7.10 -10.77 6.26
C ALA A 179 8.14 -11.85 6.54
N GLY A 180 8.90 -11.70 7.61
CA GLY A 180 9.99 -12.63 7.89
C GLY A 180 10.72 -12.37 9.18
N LEU A 181 11.76 -13.15 9.39
CA LEU A 181 12.65 -13.09 10.53
C LEU A 181 14.05 -12.65 10.11
N ARG A 182 14.64 -11.76 10.88
CA ARG A 182 16.06 -11.42 10.81
C ARG A 182 16.81 -12.22 11.86
N ILE A 183 17.59 -13.18 11.40
CA ILE A 183 18.33 -14.12 12.24
C ILE A 183 19.80 -13.71 12.24
N PRO A 184 20.41 -13.43 13.42
CA PRO A 184 21.80 -13.06 13.48
C PRO A 184 22.70 -14.28 13.19
N PHE A 185 23.68 -14.06 12.33
CA PHE A 185 24.73 -15.02 12.04
C PHE A 185 26.10 -14.46 12.47
N THR A 186 26.79 -15.20 13.31
CA THR A 186 28.10 -14.80 13.80
C THR A 186 29.18 -15.45 12.95
N HIS A 187 29.88 -14.68 12.16
CA HIS A 187 31.10 -15.13 11.45
C HIS A 187 32.30 -14.92 12.40
N ARG A 188 33.07 -15.96 12.61
CA ARG A 188 34.45 -15.83 13.12
C ARG A 188 35.33 -15.69 11.91
N GLU A 189 35.78 -14.49 11.57
CA GLU A 189 36.93 -14.35 10.72
C GLU A 189 38.14 -14.89 11.46
N GLY A 190 38.67 -16.01 10.97
CA GLY A 190 39.93 -16.52 11.41
C GLY A 190 41.04 -15.57 11.02
N ILE A 191 41.56 -14.82 11.97
CA ILE A 191 42.82 -14.11 11.76
C ILE A 191 43.90 -15.19 11.57
N ALA A 192 44.51 -15.21 10.39
CA ALA A 192 45.78 -15.94 10.21
C ALA A 192 46.74 -15.49 11.32
N ALA A 193 47.17 -16.45 12.16
CA ALA A 193 48.04 -16.17 13.26
C ALA A 193 49.39 -15.69 12.75
N ASP A 194 49.58 -14.38 12.69
CA ASP A 194 50.94 -13.80 12.71
C ASP A 194 51.46 -13.86 14.15
N ALA A 195 52.58 -14.50 14.29
CA ALA A 195 53.18 -14.94 15.54
C ALA A 195 53.73 -13.81 16.45
N LYS A 196 53.07 -12.66 16.55
CA LYS A 196 53.38 -11.62 17.55
C LYS A 196 52.21 -10.70 17.81
N GLY A 197 51.57 -10.89 18.98
CA GLY A 197 50.76 -9.83 19.62
C GLY A 197 49.25 -10.00 19.48
N GLY A 198 48.60 -10.25 20.59
CA GLY A 198 47.17 -10.21 20.93
C GLY A 198 46.20 -9.49 20.00
N GLY A 199 45.78 -10.11 18.93
CA GLY A 199 44.67 -9.67 18.13
C GLY A 199 43.36 -10.17 18.72
N SER A 200 42.51 -9.28 19.24
CA SER A 200 41.15 -9.61 19.59
C SER A 200 40.37 -9.95 18.32
N ALA A 201 39.88 -11.18 18.19
CA ALA A 201 39.03 -11.60 17.11
C ALA A 201 37.75 -10.72 17.11
N GLN A 202 37.61 -9.89 16.12
CA GLN A 202 36.44 -9.02 15.93
C GLN A 202 35.28 -9.90 15.46
N LYS A 203 34.26 -10.08 16.32
CA LYS A 203 33.04 -10.79 15.98
C LYS A 203 32.22 -9.85 15.07
N SER A 204 32.15 -10.17 13.79
CA SER A 204 31.21 -9.54 12.88
C SER A 204 29.84 -10.23 12.99
N VAL A 205 28.80 -9.45 13.21
CA VAL A 205 27.41 -9.94 13.24
C VAL A 205 26.75 -9.59 11.94
N GLU A 206 26.34 -10.59 11.19
CA GLU A 206 25.59 -10.47 9.97
C GLU A 206 24.16 -10.98 10.20
N TYR A 207 23.15 -10.41 9.51
CA TYR A 207 21.77 -10.88 9.63
C TYR A 207 21.33 -11.57 8.34
N ILE A 208 20.78 -12.77 8.48
CA ILE A 208 20.12 -13.50 7.39
C ILE A 208 18.63 -13.24 7.50
N ASN A 209 18.02 -12.85 6.37
CA ASN A 209 16.59 -12.68 6.29
C ASN A 209 15.95 -14.01 5.85
N SER A 210 15.01 -14.53 6.63
CA SER A 210 14.17 -15.68 6.29
C SER A 210 12.73 -15.24 6.32
N GLY A 211 12.07 -15.22 5.16
CA GLY A 211 10.71 -14.69 5.04
C GLY A 211 10.09 -14.95 3.68
N ILE A 212 9.02 -14.26 3.42
CA ILE A 212 8.20 -14.37 2.21
C ILE A 212 7.97 -12.98 1.64
N ASP A 213 8.19 -12.84 0.34
CA ASP A 213 7.94 -11.65 -0.46
C ASP A 213 6.94 -11.98 -1.55
N GLN A 214 5.76 -11.36 -1.52
CA GLN A 214 4.73 -11.61 -2.54
C GLN A 214 3.62 -10.56 -2.52
N ASP A 215 2.79 -10.57 -3.56
CA ASP A 215 1.52 -9.86 -3.61
C ASP A 215 0.41 -10.77 -3.08
N VAL A 216 -0.54 -10.23 -2.31
CA VAL A 216 -1.58 -11.02 -1.65
C VAL A 216 -2.91 -10.29 -1.69
N ASP A 217 -3.96 -11.01 -2.06
CA ASP A 217 -5.35 -10.57 -1.91
C ASP A 217 -5.99 -11.28 -0.71
N VAL A 218 -6.53 -10.54 0.25
CA VAL A 218 -7.13 -11.05 1.47
C VAL A 218 -8.55 -10.51 1.63
N LYS A 219 -9.52 -11.40 1.79
CA LYS A 219 -10.88 -10.97 2.16
C LYS A 219 -10.89 -10.44 3.59
N GLU A 220 -11.65 -9.38 3.82
CA GLU A 220 -11.76 -8.77 5.13
C GLU A 220 -12.13 -9.79 6.22
N GLY A 221 -11.35 -9.80 7.30
CA GLY A 221 -11.51 -10.74 8.41
C GLY A 221 -11.07 -12.18 8.15
N GLN A 222 -10.75 -12.54 6.91
CA GLN A 222 -10.23 -13.86 6.59
C GLN A 222 -8.78 -14.01 7.07
N LYS A 223 -8.43 -15.20 7.56
CA LYS A 223 -7.06 -15.58 7.87
C LYS A 223 -6.50 -16.45 6.76
N VAL A 224 -5.45 -15.98 6.10
CA VAL A 224 -4.84 -16.64 4.94
C VAL A 224 -3.42 -17.05 5.31
N VAL A 225 -3.08 -18.32 5.06
CA VAL A 225 -1.68 -18.76 5.11
C VAL A 225 -1.00 -18.23 3.86
N VAL A 226 -0.20 -17.19 3.99
CA VAL A 226 0.47 -16.54 2.86
C VAL A 226 1.69 -17.32 2.40
N GLY A 227 2.28 -18.15 3.26
CA GLY A 227 3.35 -19.01 2.84
C GLY A 227 4.07 -19.71 3.97
N ARG A 228 5.09 -20.50 3.57
CA ARG A 228 5.96 -21.28 4.44
C ARG A 228 7.43 -21.02 4.09
N SER A 229 8.27 -20.83 5.09
CA SER A 229 9.73 -20.78 4.95
C SER A 229 10.36 -21.81 5.88
N SER A 230 11.51 -22.37 5.52
CA SER A 230 12.27 -23.24 6.42
C SER A 230 12.91 -22.43 7.53
N LEU A 231 12.91 -22.96 8.75
CA LEU A 231 13.54 -22.35 9.90
C LEU A 231 14.49 -23.37 10.56
N GLU A 232 15.77 -23.06 10.62
CA GLU A 232 16.80 -23.89 11.27
C GLU A 232 16.84 -25.38 10.80
N GLY A 233 16.60 -25.61 9.50
CA GLY A 233 16.64 -26.95 8.88
C GLY A 233 15.26 -27.51 8.51
N PRO A 234 15.20 -28.75 8.03
CA PRO A 234 13.97 -29.32 7.45
C PRO A 234 12.90 -29.70 8.49
N GLN A 235 13.26 -29.77 9.76
CA GLN A 235 12.36 -30.22 10.85
C GLN A 235 11.50 -29.08 11.42
N GLN A 236 11.79 -27.84 11.06
CA GLN A 236 11.02 -26.67 11.49
C GLN A 236 10.66 -25.81 10.31
N ALA A 237 9.46 -25.25 10.33
CA ALA A 237 9.00 -24.32 9.33
C ALA A 237 8.28 -23.12 9.95
N LEU A 238 8.56 -21.94 9.42
CA LEU A 238 7.83 -20.72 9.68
C LEU A 238 6.62 -20.66 8.73
N PHE A 239 5.44 -20.49 9.30
CA PHE A 239 4.20 -20.20 8.60
C PHE A 239 3.80 -18.76 8.89
N LEU A 240 3.48 -18.04 7.85
CA LEU A 240 2.97 -16.68 7.95
C LEU A 240 1.47 -16.68 7.66
N ILE A 241 0.68 -16.22 8.62
CA ILE A 241 -0.77 -16.12 8.52
C ILE A 241 -1.12 -14.64 8.56
N LEU A 242 -1.84 -14.17 7.55
CA LEU A 242 -2.23 -12.78 7.40
C LEU A 242 -3.74 -12.63 7.56
N THR A 243 -4.14 -11.54 8.20
CA THR A 243 -5.52 -11.05 8.21
C THR A 243 -5.55 -9.56 7.95
N ALA A 244 -6.60 -9.09 7.28
CA ALA A 244 -6.81 -7.69 6.95
C ALA A 244 -8.18 -7.23 7.46
N ARG A 245 -8.26 -5.99 7.96
CA ARG A 245 -9.51 -5.32 8.35
C ARG A 245 -9.52 -3.91 7.78
N VAL A 246 -10.68 -3.48 7.29
CA VAL A 246 -10.92 -2.11 6.86
C VAL A 246 -11.54 -1.34 8.02
N ILE A 247 -10.88 -0.27 8.44
CA ILE A 247 -11.33 0.61 9.53
C ILE A 247 -11.89 1.86 8.89
N GLN A 248 -13.14 2.18 9.19
CA GLN A 248 -13.82 3.40 8.74
C GLN A 248 -13.48 4.58 9.64
#